data_eeaad591a7f25f211ab622d91d0b785c
#
_entry.id   eeaad591a7f25f211ab622d91d0b785c
#
_cell.length_a   1.000
_cell.length_b   1.000
_cell.length_c   1.000
_cell.angle_alpha   90.00
_cell.angle_beta   90.00
_cell.angle_gamma   90.00
#
_symmetry.space_group_name_H-M   'P 1'
#
loop_
_entity.id
_entity.type
_entity.pdbx_description
1 polymer ?
#
loop_
_entity_poly.entity_id
_entity_poly.type
_entity_poly.pdbx_seq_one_letter_code
_entity_poly.pdbx_strand_id
1 'polypeptide(L)'
;MANNPKTPGSLTTKHWFGYMFGDWGGCMTFALMSSIFSIYCTNVLGINTKVMFVLTVIWTVWDAINDPMMGALMDKAFARRQNKRGKFRPWLLRATPLLAVSAIAMWTVPTFLDGIPLLVALFSFKILYEASYTMFNIPMGSLLSAMSTNDSERASLSSARGVGAMFGNAIPGMVGPVIIGLFGENTSTGYMITGVGCAVFGFVTCLLHYALTEERVIVNEETKPDDIKISDIFEVVKKNRAFVALCIHGVCICTMQYLAENISMYMYSAVYNDVTYKTLASALSSPFMLGSMIAVPFMCKKLGLEKLLRYALLIGGVICTALFGMHLIMDVPPLVHGVILGVGTGFAMVSIQMQWGLVGEAIDYNEFVTGKRTEGSIYGTFNLARRIGQTIGLGFSFLALDWIGYQPKLEVQSTGTIFGFKILCVLIPALFILGSWAAFKFVWNITPEIREAMAAKKLAQKGAEAEVTE
;
A
#
# COMPACT_ATOMS: atom_id res chain seq x y z
N MET A 1 26.07 -19.74 -37.13
CA MET A 1 26.10 -18.28 -36.93
C MET A 1 25.11 -17.96 -35.81
N ALA A 2 25.62 -17.79 -34.60
CA ALA A 2 24.79 -17.44 -33.43
C ALA A 2 24.35 -15.98 -33.60
N ASN A 3 23.04 -15.74 -33.65
CA ASN A 3 22.47 -14.41 -33.61
C ASN A 3 22.82 -13.79 -32.25
N ASN A 4 23.80 -12.88 -32.27
CA ASN A 4 24.12 -12.03 -31.13
C ASN A 4 22.86 -11.21 -30.79
N PRO A 5 22.25 -11.35 -29.55
CA PRO A 5 21.11 -10.54 -29.22
C PRO A 5 21.54 -9.07 -29.27
N LYS A 6 20.90 -8.28 -30.13
CA LYS A 6 21.10 -6.84 -30.19
C LYS A 6 20.93 -6.28 -28.79
N THR A 7 21.97 -5.66 -28.25
CA THR A 7 21.91 -4.92 -26.99
C THR A 7 20.74 -3.94 -27.08
N PRO A 8 19.73 -4.01 -26.20
CA PRO A 8 18.61 -3.08 -26.28
C PRO A 8 19.14 -1.66 -26.14
N GLY A 9 18.76 -0.77 -27.05
CA GLY A 9 19.13 0.66 -26.96
C GLY A 9 18.68 1.21 -25.59
N SER A 10 19.27 2.34 -25.15
CA SER A 10 18.94 2.98 -23.85
C SER A 10 17.43 3.28 -23.72
N LEU A 11 16.92 3.25 -22.49
CA LEU A 11 15.55 3.65 -22.19
C LEU A 11 15.36 5.13 -22.52
N THR A 12 14.24 5.45 -23.15
CA THR A 12 13.88 6.81 -23.53
C THR A 12 12.85 7.39 -22.54
N THR A 13 12.67 8.71 -22.56
CA THR A 13 11.64 9.42 -21.79
C THR A 13 10.24 8.82 -22.01
N LYS A 14 9.96 8.29 -23.21
CA LYS A 14 8.71 7.58 -23.54
C LYS A 14 8.47 6.38 -22.60
N HIS A 15 9.49 5.57 -22.34
CA HIS A 15 9.38 4.40 -21.48
C HIS A 15 9.19 4.80 -20.01
N TRP A 16 9.82 5.91 -19.59
CA TRP A 16 9.66 6.46 -18.24
C TRP A 16 8.20 6.89 -17.98
N PHE A 17 7.64 7.71 -18.87
CA PHE A 17 6.22 8.11 -18.76
C PHE A 17 5.28 6.91 -18.91
N GLY A 18 5.57 6.00 -19.83
CA GLY A 18 4.79 4.78 -20.00
C GLY A 18 4.73 3.95 -18.72
N TYR A 19 5.85 3.82 -18.01
CA TYR A 19 5.89 3.07 -16.75
C TYR A 19 5.21 3.82 -15.60
N MET A 20 5.33 5.15 -15.55
CA MET A 20 4.61 6.02 -14.63
C MET A 20 3.08 5.86 -14.75
N PHE A 21 2.56 5.82 -15.97
CA PHE A 21 1.13 5.68 -16.24
C PHE A 21 0.54 4.36 -15.74
N GLY A 22 1.32 3.29 -15.65
CA GLY A 22 0.87 2.00 -15.12
C GLY A 22 0.44 2.07 -13.67
N ASP A 23 1.31 2.60 -12.81
CA ASP A 23 0.98 2.78 -11.39
C ASP A 23 -0.04 3.91 -11.16
N TRP A 24 0.00 4.97 -11.97
CA TRP A 24 -1.01 6.03 -11.88
C TRP A 24 -2.42 5.47 -12.06
N GLY A 25 -2.66 4.69 -13.13
CA GLY A 25 -3.98 4.11 -13.38
C GLY A 25 -4.38 3.04 -12.38
N GLY A 26 -3.46 2.14 -12.02
CA GLY A 26 -3.71 1.09 -11.04
C GLY A 26 -4.01 1.64 -9.65
N CYS A 27 -3.15 2.53 -9.14
CA CYS A 27 -3.33 3.12 -7.82
C CYS A 27 -4.55 4.03 -7.72
N MET A 28 -5.00 4.65 -8.81
CA MET A 28 -6.14 5.55 -8.80
C MET A 28 -7.45 4.85 -8.42
N THR A 29 -7.71 3.67 -8.99
CA THR A 29 -8.89 2.88 -8.62
C THR A 29 -8.74 2.26 -7.23
N PHE A 30 -7.53 1.84 -6.86
CA PHE A 30 -7.23 1.26 -5.56
C PHE A 30 -7.40 2.28 -4.42
N ALA A 31 -6.96 3.52 -4.59
CA ALA A 31 -7.09 4.58 -3.60
C ALA A 31 -8.55 4.91 -3.28
N LEU A 32 -9.45 4.86 -4.26
CA LEU A 32 -10.89 4.99 -4.01
C LEU A 32 -11.44 3.87 -3.13
N MET A 33 -10.95 2.64 -3.34
CA MET A 33 -11.39 1.48 -2.53
C MET A 33 -10.96 1.61 -1.08
N SER A 34 -9.77 2.16 -0.82
CA SER A 34 -9.27 2.30 0.54
C SER A 34 -9.84 3.51 1.29
N SER A 35 -10.24 4.58 0.59
CA SER A 35 -10.61 5.86 1.22
C SER A 35 -12.11 6.18 1.22
N ILE A 36 -12.85 5.77 0.20
CA ILE A 36 -14.23 6.23 -0.03
C ILE A 36 -15.23 5.07 -0.04
N PHE A 37 -14.79 3.87 -0.42
CA PHE A 37 -15.68 2.73 -0.62
C PHE A 37 -16.46 2.34 0.64
N SER A 38 -15.84 2.43 1.81
CA SER A 38 -16.46 2.08 3.08
C SER A 38 -17.67 2.96 3.40
N ILE A 39 -17.52 4.27 3.28
CA ILE A 39 -18.60 5.23 3.53
C ILE A 39 -19.71 5.11 2.46
N TYR A 40 -19.34 4.85 1.22
CA TYR A 40 -20.32 4.53 0.18
C TYR A 40 -21.19 3.34 0.56
N CYS A 41 -20.59 2.23 0.99
CA CYS A 41 -21.32 1.03 1.39
C CYS A 41 -22.24 1.27 2.60
N THR A 42 -21.79 2.01 3.61
CA THR A 42 -22.55 2.20 4.84
C THR A 42 -23.58 3.32 4.74
N ASN A 43 -23.20 4.48 4.18
CA ASN A 43 -24.05 5.68 4.20
C ASN A 43 -25.00 5.71 2.98
N VAL A 44 -24.54 5.31 1.80
CA VAL A 44 -25.34 5.35 0.58
C VAL A 44 -26.10 4.04 0.37
N LEU A 45 -25.40 2.89 0.41
CA LEU A 45 -26.02 1.59 0.21
C LEU A 45 -26.70 1.04 1.49
N GLY A 46 -26.53 1.68 2.65
CA GLY A 46 -27.18 1.30 3.91
C GLY A 46 -26.73 -0.05 4.48
N ILE A 47 -25.55 -0.53 4.12
CA ILE A 47 -25.06 -1.82 4.59
C ILE A 47 -24.58 -1.68 6.03
N ASN A 48 -25.04 -2.61 6.89
CA ASN A 48 -24.68 -2.64 8.30
C ASN A 48 -23.15 -2.83 8.49
N THR A 49 -22.56 -2.11 9.43
CA THR A 49 -21.12 -2.15 9.73
C THR A 49 -20.61 -3.54 10.08
N LYS A 50 -21.40 -4.39 10.78
CA LYS A 50 -21.06 -5.79 11.08
C LYS A 50 -20.98 -6.64 9.81
N VAL A 51 -21.89 -6.42 8.84
CA VAL A 51 -21.85 -7.09 7.53
C VAL A 51 -20.60 -6.63 6.77
N MET A 52 -20.29 -5.33 6.78
CA MET A 52 -19.08 -4.80 6.17
C MET A 52 -17.80 -5.39 6.77
N PHE A 53 -17.74 -5.59 8.09
CA PHE A 53 -16.62 -6.29 8.72
C PHE A 53 -16.43 -7.69 8.14
N VAL A 54 -17.50 -8.51 8.09
CA VAL A 54 -17.43 -9.87 7.56
C VAL A 54 -16.98 -9.88 6.09
N LEU A 55 -17.57 -9.01 5.26
CA LEU A 55 -17.20 -8.89 3.84
C LEU A 55 -15.73 -8.49 3.69
N THR A 56 -15.24 -7.53 4.48
CA THR A 56 -13.85 -7.07 4.44
C THR A 56 -12.87 -8.17 4.80
N VAL A 57 -13.17 -8.99 5.82
CA VAL A 57 -12.34 -10.13 6.20
C VAL A 57 -12.28 -11.16 5.06
N ILE A 58 -13.43 -11.48 4.45
CA ILE A 58 -13.48 -12.44 3.34
C ILE A 58 -12.69 -11.91 2.13
N TRP A 59 -12.84 -10.64 1.77
CA TRP A 59 -12.09 -10.02 0.67
C TRP A 59 -10.58 -10.02 0.93
N THR A 60 -10.14 -9.76 2.16
CA THR A 60 -8.70 -9.80 2.49
C THR A 60 -8.12 -11.22 2.42
N VAL A 61 -8.90 -12.22 2.83
CA VAL A 61 -8.52 -13.63 2.65
C VAL A 61 -8.43 -13.98 1.16
N TRP A 62 -9.40 -13.51 0.37
CA TRP A 62 -9.36 -13.67 -1.09
C TRP A 62 -8.10 -13.06 -1.71
N ASP A 63 -7.72 -11.83 -1.33
CA ASP A 63 -6.51 -11.18 -1.82
C ASP A 63 -5.25 -12.01 -1.53
N ALA A 64 -5.15 -12.56 -0.32
CA ALA A 64 -4.02 -13.38 0.07
C ALA A 64 -3.87 -14.65 -0.77
N ILE A 65 -4.98 -15.19 -1.29
CA ILE A 65 -5.02 -16.38 -2.17
C ILE A 65 -4.84 -15.97 -3.64
N ASN A 66 -5.46 -14.88 -4.05
CA ASN A 66 -5.51 -14.42 -5.42
C ASN A 66 -4.12 -14.06 -5.98
N ASP A 67 -3.27 -13.38 -5.19
CA ASP A 67 -1.95 -12.95 -5.63
C ASP A 67 -1.05 -14.12 -6.06
N PRO A 68 -0.78 -15.15 -5.22
CA PRO A 68 0.04 -16.29 -5.61
C PRO A 68 -0.62 -17.14 -6.70
N MET A 69 -1.96 -17.29 -6.67
CA MET A 69 -2.71 -18.02 -7.70
C MET A 69 -2.55 -17.37 -9.08
N MET A 70 -2.65 -16.05 -9.15
CA MET A 70 -2.50 -15.30 -10.40
C MET A 70 -1.07 -15.38 -10.93
N GLY A 71 -0.05 -15.28 -10.06
CA GLY A 71 1.35 -15.47 -10.42
C GLY A 71 1.59 -16.83 -11.04
N ALA A 72 1.14 -17.91 -10.37
CA ALA A 72 1.26 -19.29 -10.88
C ALA A 72 0.52 -19.51 -12.20
N LEU A 73 -0.66 -18.87 -12.38
CA LEU A 73 -1.44 -18.94 -13.61
C LEU A 73 -0.68 -18.31 -14.79
N MET A 74 -0.04 -17.15 -14.55
CA MET A 74 0.76 -16.45 -15.55
C MET A 74 1.97 -17.26 -15.98
N ASP A 75 2.69 -17.86 -15.04
CA ASP A 75 3.86 -18.69 -15.31
C ASP A 75 3.48 -19.94 -16.10
N LYS A 76 2.41 -20.61 -15.70
CA LYS A 76 1.88 -21.79 -16.41
C LYS A 76 1.40 -21.46 -17.83
N ALA A 77 0.77 -20.29 -18.01
CA ALA A 77 0.31 -19.85 -19.32
C ALA A 77 1.48 -19.53 -20.26
N PHE A 78 2.54 -18.92 -19.73
CA PHE A 78 3.76 -18.63 -20.52
C PHE A 78 4.53 -19.89 -20.88
N ALA A 79 4.66 -20.83 -19.95
CA ALA A 79 5.32 -22.13 -20.20
C ALA A 79 4.61 -22.95 -21.29
N ARG A 80 3.27 -22.86 -21.37
CA ARG A 80 2.49 -23.56 -22.39
C ARG A 80 2.56 -22.92 -23.78
N ARG A 81 2.66 -21.60 -23.86
CA ARG A 81 2.63 -20.88 -25.14
C ARG A 81 3.48 -19.62 -25.04
N GLN A 82 4.70 -19.69 -25.54
CA GLN A 82 5.54 -18.52 -25.71
C GLN A 82 4.87 -17.54 -26.68
N ASN A 83 4.55 -16.33 -26.18
CA ASN A 83 3.88 -15.32 -26.97
C ASN A 83 4.93 -14.39 -27.61
N LYS A 84 4.80 -14.11 -28.91
CA LYS A 84 5.65 -13.12 -29.61
C LYS A 84 5.59 -11.71 -29.01
N ARG A 85 4.52 -11.40 -28.24
CA ARG A 85 4.33 -10.11 -27.56
C ARG A 85 4.93 -10.05 -26.14
N GLY A 86 5.65 -11.09 -25.71
CA GLY A 86 6.27 -11.18 -24.38
C GLY A 86 5.44 -11.97 -23.35
N LYS A 87 5.97 -12.06 -22.13
CA LYS A 87 5.35 -12.79 -21.00
C LYS A 87 4.26 -11.94 -20.31
N PHE A 88 4.53 -10.66 -20.06
CA PHE A 88 3.72 -9.77 -19.20
C PHE A 88 2.71 -8.92 -19.99
N ARG A 89 3.09 -8.38 -21.13
CA ARG A 89 2.25 -7.47 -21.94
C ARG A 89 0.89 -8.04 -22.34
N PRO A 90 0.73 -9.33 -22.72
CA PRO A 90 -0.58 -9.89 -23.03
C PRO A 90 -1.56 -9.87 -21.86
N TRP A 91 -1.06 -9.96 -20.62
CA TRP A 91 -1.86 -9.89 -19.40
C TRP A 91 -2.29 -8.46 -19.12
N LEU A 92 -1.40 -7.48 -19.28
CA LEU A 92 -1.73 -6.06 -19.14
C LEU A 92 -2.89 -5.65 -20.06
N LEU A 93 -2.84 -6.07 -21.34
CA LEU A 93 -3.88 -5.75 -22.30
C LEU A 93 -5.26 -6.36 -21.94
N ARG A 94 -5.26 -7.56 -21.36
CA ARG A 94 -6.51 -8.25 -20.95
C ARG A 94 -7.03 -7.73 -19.61
N ALA A 95 -6.14 -7.43 -18.68
CA ALA A 95 -6.49 -6.95 -17.36
C ALA A 95 -7.09 -5.55 -17.38
N THR A 96 -6.58 -4.66 -18.23
CA THR A 96 -7.03 -3.26 -18.28
C THR A 96 -8.53 -3.09 -18.50
N PRO A 97 -9.19 -3.71 -19.51
CA PRO A 97 -10.64 -3.58 -19.67
C PRO A 97 -11.42 -4.27 -18.54
N LEU A 98 -10.94 -5.41 -18.02
CA LEU A 98 -11.61 -6.10 -16.91
C LEU A 98 -11.59 -5.25 -15.65
N LEU A 99 -10.45 -4.61 -15.35
CA LEU A 99 -10.29 -3.70 -14.22
C LEU A 99 -11.23 -2.51 -14.32
N ALA A 100 -11.32 -1.89 -15.49
CA ALA A 100 -12.20 -0.75 -15.71
C ALA A 100 -13.69 -1.14 -15.59
N VAL A 101 -14.11 -2.23 -16.24
CA VAL A 101 -15.49 -2.70 -16.19
C VAL A 101 -15.90 -3.10 -14.78
N SER A 102 -15.07 -3.85 -14.06
CA SER A 102 -15.35 -4.24 -12.67
C SER A 102 -15.41 -3.05 -11.73
N ALA A 103 -14.51 -2.06 -11.90
CA ALA A 103 -14.56 -0.83 -11.13
C ALA A 103 -15.83 -0.01 -11.41
N ILE A 104 -16.19 0.20 -12.67
CA ILE A 104 -17.45 0.88 -13.05
C ILE A 104 -18.65 0.15 -12.47
N ALA A 105 -18.73 -1.17 -12.66
CA ALA A 105 -19.85 -1.98 -12.17
C ALA A 105 -19.99 -1.87 -10.64
N MET A 106 -18.89 -1.86 -9.90
CA MET A 106 -18.92 -1.76 -8.44
C MET A 106 -19.45 -0.43 -7.92
N TRP A 107 -19.19 0.68 -8.63
CA TRP A 107 -19.70 2.01 -8.23
C TRP A 107 -21.10 2.32 -8.76
N THR A 108 -21.61 1.54 -9.72
CA THR A 108 -22.90 1.80 -10.37
C THR A 108 -23.96 0.78 -10.01
N VAL A 109 -23.72 -0.52 -10.25
CA VAL A 109 -24.76 -1.56 -10.14
C VAL A 109 -25.38 -1.67 -8.74
N PRO A 110 -24.62 -1.62 -7.63
CA PRO A 110 -25.17 -1.72 -6.28
C PRO A 110 -26.18 -0.62 -5.94
N THR A 111 -26.11 0.56 -6.58
CA THR A 111 -27.03 1.68 -6.32
C THR A 111 -28.46 1.41 -6.76
N PHE A 112 -28.68 0.41 -7.62
CA PHE A 112 -29.99 0.02 -8.15
C PHE A 112 -30.55 -1.26 -7.49
N LEU A 113 -29.88 -1.78 -6.47
CA LEU A 113 -30.20 -3.06 -5.84
C LEU A 113 -30.40 -2.88 -4.34
N ASP A 114 -31.27 -3.72 -3.74
CA ASP A 114 -31.52 -3.74 -2.31
C ASP A 114 -31.40 -5.16 -1.76
N GLY A 115 -31.19 -5.29 -0.43
CA GLY A 115 -31.20 -6.55 0.28
C GLY A 115 -30.13 -7.55 -0.18
N ILE A 116 -30.51 -8.82 -0.38
CA ILE A 116 -29.60 -9.90 -0.76
C ILE A 116 -28.97 -9.66 -2.15
N PRO A 117 -29.69 -9.26 -3.21
CA PRO A 117 -29.11 -8.95 -4.52
C PRO A 117 -27.99 -7.89 -4.43
N LEU A 118 -28.16 -6.84 -3.61
CA LEU A 118 -27.12 -5.84 -3.36
C LEU A 118 -25.84 -6.47 -2.81
N LEU A 119 -25.95 -7.31 -1.77
CA LEU A 119 -24.79 -7.96 -1.14
C LEU A 119 -24.08 -8.91 -2.11
N VAL A 120 -24.82 -9.68 -2.90
CA VAL A 120 -24.27 -10.59 -3.91
C VAL A 120 -23.55 -9.80 -5.01
N ALA A 121 -24.14 -8.72 -5.50
CA ALA A 121 -23.54 -7.87 -6.53
C ALA A 121 -22.23 -7.23 -6.00
N LEU A 122 -22.29 -6.62 -4.81
CA LEU A 122 -21.14 -5.98 -4.18
C LEU A 122 -20.01 -6.98 -3.96
N PHE A 123 -20.31 -8.15 -3.42
CA PHE A 123 -19.35 -9.22 -3.21
C PHE A 123 -18.70 -9.68 -4.51
N SER A 124 -19.51 -9.95 -5.53
CA SER A 124 -19.04 -10.46 -6.82
C SER A 124 -18.18 -9.44 -7.57
N PHE A 125 -18.61 -8.16 -7.61
CA PHE A 125 -17.84 -7.11 -8.28
C PHE A 125 -16.54 -6.77 -7.53
N LYS A 126 -16.54 -6.85 -6.20
CA LYS A 126 -15.31 -6.65 -5.43
C LYS A 126 -14.29 -7.76 -5.69
N ILE A 127 -14.70 -9.02 -5.71
CA ILE A 127 -13.84 -10.16 -6.08
C ILE A 127 -13.31 -10.02 -7.52
N LEU A 128 -14.17 -9.65 -8.46
CA LEU A 128 -13.79 -9.46 -9.85
C LEU A 128 -12.80 -8.30 -10.00
N TYR A 129 -13.04 -7.20 -9.27
CA TYR A 129 -12.14 -6.05 -9.23
C TYR A 129 -10.76 -6.44 -8.69
N GLU A 130 -10.67 -7.12 -7.54
CA GLU A 130 -9.40 -7.55 -6.95
C GLU A 130 -8.64 -8.52 -7.87
N ALA A 131 -9.34 -9.49 -8.45
CA ALA A 131 -8.73 -10.41 -9.42
C ALA A 131 -8.18 -9.67 -10.65
N SER A 132 -8.92 -8.69 -11.17
CA SER A 132 -8.51 -7.87 -12.32
C SER A 132 -7.35 -6.95 -11.96
N TYR A 133 -7.35 -6.37 -10.74
CA TYR A 133 -6.27 -5.55 -10.23
C TYR A 133 -4.97 -6.35 -10.08
N THR A 134 -5.02 -7.52 -9.47
CA THR A 134 -3.86 -8.42 -9.35
C THR A 134 -3.35 -8.88 -10.72
N MET A 135 -4.28 -9.21 -11.64
CA MET A 135 -3.95 -9.57 -13.03
C MET A 135 -3.25 -8.44 -13.79
N PHE A 136 -3.45 -7.16 -13.42
CA PHE A 136 -2.74 -6.01 -13.95
C PHE A 136 -1.45 -5.72 -13.18
N ASN A 137 -1.51 -5.70 -11.84
CA ASN A 137 -0.43 -5.21 -10.98
C ASN A 137 0.81 -6.13 -10.98
N ILE A 138 0.61 -7.46 -10.99
CA ILE A 138 1.74 -8.41 -11.02
C ILE A 138 2.57 -8.28 -12.32
N PRO A 139 1.97 -8.34 -13.53
CA PRO A 139 2.73 -8.14 -14.75
C PRO A 139 3.36 -6.76 -14.86
N MET A 140 2.66 -5.71 -14.40
CA MET A 140 3.16 -4.34 -14.41
C MET A 140 4.42 -4.22 -13.53
N GLY A 141 4.39 -4.76 -12.32
CA GLY A 141 5.57 -4.78 -11.45
C GLY A 141 6.73 -5.60 -12.02
N SER A 142 6.44 -6.77 -12.60
CA SER A 142 7.44 -7.68 -13.18
C SER A 142 8.03 -7.15 -14.51
N LEU A 143 7.31 -6.32 -15.22
CA LEU A 143 7.75 -5.72 -16.49
C LEU A 143 9.04 -4.88 -16.32
N LEU A 144 9.29 -4.31 -15.13
CA LEU A 144 10.51 -3.56 -14.84
C LEU A 144 11.79 -4.36 -15.16
N SER A 145 11.86 -5.61 -14.72
CA SER A 145 12.99 -6.50 -14.97
C SER A 145 13.09 -6.92 -16.44
N ALA A 146 11.96 -6.98 -17.14
CA ALA A 146 11.91 -7.30 -18.56
C ALA A 146 12.16 -6.09 -19.48
N MET A 147 12.14 -4.87 -18.97
CA MET A 147 12.46 -3.65 -19.72
C MET A 147 13.96 -3.35 -19.77
N SER A 148 14.71 -3.61 -18.70
CA SER A 148 16.15 -3.35 -18.65
C SER A 148 16.88 -4.28 -17.67
N THR A 149 18.15 -4.57 -17.97
CA THR A 149 19.11 -5.22 -17.07
C THR A 149 20.05 -4.21 -16.41
N ASN A 150 20.03 -2.95 -16.82
CA ASN A 150 20.88 -1.89 -16.29
C ASN A 150 20.29 -1.32 -14.99
N ASP A 151 21.08 -1.32 -13.91
CA ASP A 151 20.65 -0.89 -12.59
C ASP A 151 20.23 0.60 -12.55
N SER A 152 20.91 1.47 -13.29
CA SER A 152 20.54 2.89 -13.38
C SER A 152 19.19 3.10 -14.07
N GLU A 153 18.94 2.35 -15.16
CA GLU A 153 17.66 2.38 -15.87
C GLU A 153 16.52 1.81 -15.02
N ARG A 154 16.78 0.70 -14.28
CA ARG A 154 15.83 0.14 -13.32
C ARG A 154 15.50 1.11 -12.20
N ALA A 155 16.49 1.82 -11.66
CA ALA A 155 16.28 2.86 -10.65
C ALA A 155 15.43 4.01 -11.22
N SER A 156 15.66 4.42 -12.45
CA SER A 156 14.86 5.43 -13.15
C SER A 156 13.40 4.99 -13.33
N LEU A 157 13.16 3.74 -13.77
CA LEU A 157 11.80 3.18 -13.88
C LEU A 157 11.11 3.05 -12.51
N SER A 158 11.85 2.66 -11.47
CA SER A 158 11.31 2.62 -10.11
C SER A 158 10.90 4.00 -9.61
N SER A 159 11.67 5.05 -9.97
CA SER A 159 11.28 6.44 -9.70
C SER A 159 10.00 6.84 -10.44
N ALA A 160 9.89 6.48 -11.74
CA ALA A 160 8.68 6.71 -12.53
C ALA A 160 7.45 6.06 -11.87
N ARG A 161 7.61 4.82 -11.40
CA ARG A 161 6.61 4.09 -10.64
C ARG A 161 6.17 4.84 -9.39
N GLY A 162 7.13 5.32 -8.59
CA GLY A 162 6.85 6.10 -7.39
C GLY A 162 6.04 7.37 -7.66
N VAL A 163 6.39 8.09 -8.73
CA VAL A 163 5.64 9.29 -9.18
C VAL A 163 4.22 8.92 -9.62
N GLY A 164 4.06 7.84 -10.39
CA GLY A 164 2.75 7.35 -10.82
C GLY A 164 1.85 6.97 -9.63
N ALA A 165 2.39 6.20 -8.69
CA ALA A 165 1.68 5.83 -7.47
C ALA A 165 1.29 7.04 -6.62
N MET A 166 2.16 8.06 -6.52
CA MET A 166 1.85 9.30 -5.82
C MET A 166 0.63 10.01 -6.41
N PHE A 167 0.60 10.23 -7.73
CA PHE A 167 -0.56 10.84 -8.39
C PHE A 167 -1.80 9.95 -8.31
N GLY A 168 -1.64 8.63 -8.48
CA GLY A 168 -2.74 7.68 -8.40
C GLY A 168 -3.41 7.64 -7.04
N ASN A 169 -2.65 7.80 -5.96
CA ASN A 169 -3.21 7.83 -4.60
C ASN A 169 -3.73 9.23 -4.21
N ALA A 170 -3.03 10.30 -4.61
CA ALA A 170 -3.38 11.65 -4.17
C ALA A 170 -4.67 12.18 -4.84
N ILE A 171 -4.82 11.98 -6.15
CA ILE A 171 -5.94 12.57 -6.91
C ILE A 171 -7.30 12.08 -6.41
N PRO A 172 -7.58 10.77 -6.24
CA PRO A 172 -8.88 10.32 -5.73
C PRO A 172 -9.16 10.82 -4.32
N GLY A 173 -8.15 10.87 -3.46
CA GLY A 173 -8.28 11.37 -2.10
C GLY A 173 -8.55 12.87 -2.00
N MET A 174 -8.12 13.65 -2.99
CA MET A 174 -8.33 15.10 -3.03
C MET A 174 -9.59 15.49 -3.81
N VAL A 175 -9.81 14.89 -4.97
CA VAL A 175 -10.91 15.27 -5.87
C VAL A 175 -12.22 14.55 -5.50
N GLY A 176 -12.13 13.32 -5.02
CA GLY A 176 -13.31 12.52 -4.66
C GLY A 176 -14.22 13.18 -3.65
N PRO A 177 -13.74 13.61 -2.48
CA PRO A 177 -14.57 14.30 -1.48
C PRO A 177 -15.22 15.59 -2.00
N VAL A 178 -14.54 16.33 -2.88
CA VAL A 178 -15.11 17.55 -3.50
C VAL A 178 -16.30 17.19 -4.38
N ILE A 179 -16.14 16.22 -5.28
CA ILE A 179 -17.23 15.77 -6.14
C ILE A 179 -18.40 15.25 -5.29
N ILE A 180 -18.13 14.43 -4.28
CA ILE A 180 -19.15 13.89 -3.39
C ILE A 180 -19.90 15.01 -2.67
N GLY A 181 -19.19 16.00 -2.13
CA GLY A 181 -19.78 17.15 -1.45
C GLY A 181 -20.68 17.99 -2.35
N LEU A 182 -20.32 18.17 -3.63
CA LEU A 182 -21.14 18.91 -4.61
C LEU A 182 -22.49 18.25 -4.91
N PHE A 183 -22.57 16.90 -4.84
CA PHE A 183 -23.81 16.15 -5.13
C PHE A 183 -24.54 15.69 -3.85
N GLY A 184 -23.96 15.95 -2.67
CA GLY A 184 -24.48 15.52 -1.39
C GLY A 184 -23.90 14.18 -0.93
N GLU A 185 -23.37 14.15 0.31
CA GLU A 185 -22.60 13.05 0.87
C GLU A 185 -23.37 11.72 1.01
N ASN A 186 -24.70 11.81 1.11
CA ASN A 186 -25.59 10.65 1.28
C ASN A 186 -26.27 10.24 -0.05
N THR A 187 -25.85 10.80 -1.19
CA THR A 187 -26.40 10.46 -2.50
C THR A 187 -25.41 9.57 -3.28
N SER A 188 -25.95 8.66 -4.08
CA SER A 188 -25.12 7.77 -4.92
C SER A 188 -24.39 8.51 -6.05
N THR A 189 -24.94 9.65 -6.51
CA THR A 189 -24.50 10.34 -7.73
C THR A 189 -23.02 10.79 -7.63
N GLY A 190 -22.62 11.43 -6.53
CA GLY A 190 -21.24 11.88 -6.34
C GLY A 190 -20.24 10.73 -6.33
N TYR A 191 -20.60 9.62 -5.68
CA TYR A 191 -19.78 8.41 -5.64
C TYR A 191 -19.65 7.74 -7.00
N MET A 192 -20.79 7.64 -7.75
CA MET A 192 -20.79 7.10 -9.10
C MET A 192 -19.91 7.91 -10.05
N ILE A 193 -20.05 9.24 -10.05
CA ILE A 193 -19.24 10.13 -10.91
C ILE A 193 -17.75 9.98 -10.57
N THR A 194 -17.41 9.99 -9.30
CA THR A 194 -16.03 9.82 -8.85
C THR A 194 -15.49 8.45 -9.25
N GLY A 195 -16.22 7.37 -8.98
CA GLY A 195 -15.81 6.00 -9.27
C GLY A 195 -15.66 5.72 -10.77
N VAL A 196 -16.64 6.12 -11.55
CA VAL A 196 -16.62 5.98 -13.02
C VAL A 196 -15.52 6.85 -13.63
N GLY A 197 -15.37 8.11 -13.18
CA GLY A 197 -14.33 9.02 -13.66
C GLY A 197 -12.93 8.46 -13.43
N CYS A 198 -12.64 7.95 -12.21
CA CYS A 198 -11.37 7.31 -11.89
C CYS A 198 -11.17 6.01 -12.67
N ALA A 199 -12.21 5.20 -12.89
CA ALA A 199 -12.09 3.97 -13.66
C ALA A 199 -11.78 4.25 -15.14
N VAL A 200 -12.44 5.25 -15.75
CA VAL A 200 -12.20 5.66 -17.15
C VAL A 200 -10.80 6.26 -17.29
N PHE A 201 -10.39 7.14 -16.39
CA PHE A 201 -9.05 7.69 -16.40
C PHE A 201 -7.98 6.59 -16.19
N GLY A 202 -8.22 5.68 -15.24
CA GLY A 202 -7.36 4.52 -15.00
C GLY A 202 -7.26 3.63 -16.24
N PHE A 203 -8.36 3.39 -16.94
CA PHE A 203 -8.37 2.64 -18.20
C PHE A 203 -7.45 3.28 -19.26
N VAL A 204 -7.58 4.60 -19.47
CA VAL A 204 -6.76 5.32 -20.45
C VAL A 204 -5.28 5.27 -20.07
N THR A 205 -4.91 5.52 -18.82
CA THR A 205 -3.52 5.49 -18.37
C THR A 205 -2.91 4.08 -18.40
N CYS A 206 -3.68 3.04 -18.06
CA CYS A 206 -3.24 1.65 -18.21
C CYS A 206 -3.04 1.25 -19.70
N LEU A 207 -3.87 1.75 -20.62
CA LEU A 207 -3.65 1.56 -22.06
C LEU A 207 -2.39 2.31 -22.54
N LEU A 208 -2.17 3.55 -22.05
CA LEU A 208 -0.94 4.29 -22.33
C LEU A 208 0.29 3.55 -21.81
N HIS A 209 0.22 2.97 -20.61
CA HIS A 209 1.27 2.09 -20.09
C HIS A 209 1.57 0.96 -21.07
N TYR A 210 0.57 0.22 -21.51
CA TYR A 210 0.75 -0.86 -22.48
C TYR A 210 1.34 -0.37 -23.82
N ALA A 211 0.91 0.79 -24.31
CA ALA A 211 1.36 1.32 -25.60
C ALA A 211 2.79 1.90 -25.59
N LEU A 212 3.20 2.46 -24.43
CA LEU A 212 4.48 3.15 -24.28
C LEU A 212 5.59 2.27 -23.69
N THR A 213 5.28 1.07 -23.18
CA THR A 213 6.25 0.13 -22.62
C THR A 213 6.42 -1.10 -23.51
N GLU A 214 7.58 -1.74 -23.43
CA GLU A 214 7.89 -2.96 -24.19
C GLU A 214 8.80 -3.90 -23.39
N GLU A 215 8.65 -5.21 -23.61
CA GLU A 215 9.57 -6.21 -23.05
C GLU A 215 10.79 -6.27 -23.98
N ARG A 216 11.97 -6.01 -23.45
CA ARG A 216 13.25 -5.91 -24.18
C ARG A 216 14.23 -7.00 -23.80
N VAL A 217 14.07 -7.55 -22.60
CA VAL A 217 14.93 -8.58 -22.03
C VAL A 217 14.12 -9.87 -21.90
N ILE A 218 14.64 -10.95 -22.50
CA ILE A 218 14.09 -12.29 -22.27
C ILE A 218 14.60 -12.72 -20.90
N VAL A 219 13.72 -12.72 -19.91
CA VAL A 219 14.03 -13.26 -18.58
C VAL A 219 13.92 -14.77 -18.67
N ASN A 220 15.06 -15.45 -18.78
CA ASN A 220 15.11 -16.91 -18.61
C ASN A 220 14.97 -17.20 -17.11
N GLU A 221 13.82 -17.66 -16.69
CA GLU A 221 13.59 -18.14 -15.32
C GLU A 221 14.17 -19.52 -15.13
N GLU A 222 15.47 -19.63 -14.83
CA GLU A 222 16.07 -20.87 -14.32
C GLU A 222 16.15 -20.92 -12.79
N THR A 223 15.82 -19.84 -12.08
CA THR A 223 15.73 -19.83 -10.63
C THR A 223 14.31 -20.21 -10.21
N LYS A 224 14.10 -21.51 -9.91
CA LYS A 224 12.94 -21.92 -9.13
C LYS A 224 12.94 -21.15 -7.80
N PRO A 225 11.81 -20.53 -7.41
CA PRO A 225 11.71 -20.00 -6.05
C PRO A 225 12.01 -21.16 -5.09
N ASP A 226 12.93 -20.96 -4.16
CA ASP A 226 13.15 -21.93 -3.09
C ASP A 226 11.80 -22.22 -2.43
N ASP A 227 11.46 -23.51 -2.30
CA ASP A 227 10.25 -23.95 -1.62
C ASP A 227 10.29 -23.45 -0.18
N ILE A 228 9.59 -22.37 0.10
CA ILE A 228 9.50 -21.76 1.44
C ILE A 228 8.78 -22.76 2.35
N LYS A 229 9.53 -23.40 3.23
CA LYS A 229 8.94 -24.28 4.24
C LYS A 229 8.47 -23.44 5.42
N ILE A 230 7.27 -23.72 5.90
CA ILE A 230 6.71 -23.06 7.10
C ILE A 230 7.67 -23.16 8.30
N SER A 231 8.46 -24.25 8.40
CA SER A 231 9.50 -24.41 9.39
C SER A 231 10.59 -23.33 9.35
N ASP A 232 10.94 -22.86 8.15
CA ASP A 232 11.99 -21.83 7.99
C ASP A 232 11.52 -20.48 8.52
N ILE A 233 10.23 -20.19 8.36
CA ILE A 233 9.60 -18.98 8.92
C ILE A 233 9.69 -18.97 10.45
N PHE A 234 9.35 -20.09 11.10
CA PHE A 234 9.44 -20.19 12.56
C PHE A 234 10.90 -20.07 13.07
N GLU A 235 11.86 -20.61 12.36
CA GLU A 235 13.28 -20.49 12.71
C GLU A 235 13.75 -19.04 12.61
N VAL A 236 13.39 -18.32 11.53
CA VAL A 236 13.72 -16.91 11.34
C VAL A 236 13.11 -16.05 12.45
N VAL A 237 11.81 -16.20 12.73
CA VAL A 237 11.11 -15.43 13.78
C VAL A 237 11.76 -15.67 15.16
N LYS A 238 12.18 -16.90 15.46
CA LYS A 238 12.79 -17.24 16.76
C LYS A 238 14.21 -16.71 16.93
N LYS A 239 15.00 -16.67 15.85
CA LYS A 239 16.44 -16.32 15.91
C LYS A 239 16.74 -14.89 15.51
N ASN A 240 15.88 -14.24 14.71
CA ASN A 240 16.12 -12.92 14.15
C ASN A 240 15.20 -11.87 14.80
N ARG A 241 15.66 -11.27 15.91
CA ARG A 241 14.90 -10.23 16.63
C ARG A 241 14.67 -8.97 15.78
N ALA A 242 15.62 -8.61 14.91
CA ALA A 242 15.46 -7.47 14.02
C ALA A 242 14.30 -7.70 13.05
N PHE A 243 14.15 -8.92 12.54
CA PHE A 243 13.03 -9.29 11.70
C PHE A 243 11.68 -9.25 12.45
N VAL A 244 11.66 -9.66 13.71
CA VAL A 244 10.45 -9.53 14.56
C VAL A 244 10.05 -8.06 14.73
N ALA A 245 11.02 -7.16 14.96
CA ALA A 245 10.75 -5.72 15.03
C ALA A 245 10.14 -5.18 13.75
N LEU A 246 10.63 -5.63 12.58
CA LEU A 246 10.04 -5.29 11.27
C LEU A 246 8.62 -5.82 11.08
N CYS A 247 8.34 -7.05 11.52
CA CYS A 247 6.99 -7.60 11.45
C CYS A 247 6.01 -6.79 12.32
N ILE A 248 6.40 -6.45 13.56
CA ILE A 248 5.59 -5.60 14.45
C ILE A 248 5.38 -4.23 13.80
N HIS A 249 6.43 -3.62 13.25
CA HIS A 249 6.34 -2.37 12.50
C HIS A 249 5.37 -2.48 11.34
N GLY A 250 5.49 -3.52 10.50
CA GLY A 250 4.62 -3.76 9.34
C GLY A 250 3.15 -3.85 9.73
N VAL A 251 2.84 -4.62 10.80
CA VAL A 251 1.47 -4.71 11.34
C VAL A 251 1.01 -3.34 11.84
N CYS A 252 1.79 -2.67 12.69
CA CYS A 252 1.40 -1.40 13.30
C CYS A 252 1.15 -0.31 12.25
N ILE A 253 2.09 -0.11 11.32
CA ILE A 253 2.00 0.97 10.32
C ILE A 253 0.89 0.71 9.30
N CYS A 254 0.72 -0.54 8.85
CA CYS A 254 -0.38 -0.85 7.95
C CYS A 254 -1.74 -0.73 8.67
N THR A 255 -1.86 -1.18 9.92
CA THR A 255 -3.10 -0.99 10.70
C THR A 255 -3.42 0.49 10.85
N MET A 256 -2.44 1.31 11.26
CA MET A 256 -2.60 2.76 11.39
C MET A 256 -3.04 3.39 10.08
N GLN A 257 -2.36 3.08 8.97
CA GLN A 257 -2.65 3.65 7.66
C GLN A 257 -4.07 3.36 7.22
N TYR A 258 -4.47 2.08 7.18
CA TYR A 258 -5.78 1.68 6.68
C TYR A 258 -6.93 2.07 7.61
N LEU A 259 -6.70 2.06 8.92
CA LEU A 259 -7.67 2.57 9.91
C LEU A 259 -7.88 4.07 9.74
N ALA A 260 -6.79 4.86 9.73
CA ALA A 260 -6.86 6.31 9.63
C ALA A 260 -7.50 6.75 8.32
N GLU A 261 -7.15 6.12 7.19
CA GLU A 261 -7.71 6.42 5.87
C GLU A 261 -9.21 6.15 5.82
N ASN A 262 -9.64 4.99 6.34
CA ASN A 262 -11.04 4.58 6.34
C ASN A 262 -11.89 5.45 7.28
N ILE A 263 -11.47 5.65 8.54
CA ILE A 263 -12.23 6.41 9.53
C ILE A 263 -12.21 7.91 9.26
N SER A 264 -11.17 8.44 8.63
CA SER A 264 -11.04 9.87 8.32
C SER A 264 -12.27 10.42 7.57
N MET A 265 -12.79 9.70 6.58
CA MET A 265 -13.95 10.14 5.82
C MET A 265 -15.20 10.26 6.69
N TYR A 266 -15.40 9.28 7.61
CA TYR A 266 -16.51 9.33 8.57
C TYR A 266 -16.37 10.47 9.57
N MET A 267 -15.13 10.78 10.02
CA MET A 267 -14.88 11.90 10.91
C MET A 267 -15.32 13.23 10.28
N TYR A 268 -14.95 13.44 9.00
CA TYR A 268 -15.34 14.67 8.29
C TYR A 268 -16.85 14.74 7.99
N SER A 269 -17.47 13.61 7.63
CA SER A 269 -18.91 13.55 7.38
C SER A 269 -19.74 13.68 8.66
N ALA A 270 -19.42 12.92 9.71
CA ALA A 270 -20.27 12.77 10.89
C ALA A 270 -19.99 13.77 12.03
N VAL A 271 -18.78 14.33 12.10
CA VAL A 271 -18.38 15.26 13.18
C VAL A 271 -18.31 16.68 12.67
N TYR A 272 -17.74 16.88 11.48
CA TYR A 272 -17.56 18.21 10.90
C TYR A 272 -18.65 18.58 9.88
N ASN A 273 -19.51 17.61 9.48
CA ASN A 273 -20.60 17.78 8.52
C ASN A 273 -20.18 18.35 7.16
N ASP A 274 -18.91 18.19 6.78
CA ASP A 274 -18.37 18.63 5.50
C ASP A 274 -17.09 17.87 5.14
N VAL A 275 -17.19 16.98 4.16
CA VAL A 275 -16.06 16.17 3.66
C VAL A 275 -15.05 16.99 2.86
N THR A 276 -15.41 18.19 2.39
CA THR A 276 -14.50 19.04 1.61
C THR A 276 -13.28 19.50 2.41
N TYR A 277 -13.42 19.63 3.73
CA TYR A 277 -12.30 19.94 4.62
C TYR A 277 -11.22 18.83 4.60
N LYS A 278 -11.59 17.58 4.33
CA LYS A 278 -10.59 16.50 4.13
C LYS A 278 -9.68 16.81 2.94
N THR A 279 -10.25 17.27 1.84
CA THR A 279 -9.48 17.67 0.65
C THR A 279 -8.52 18.82 0.95
N LEU A 280 -9.02 19.88 1.59
CA LEU A 280 -8.21 21.05 1.95
C LEU A 280 -7.07 20.66 2.91
N ALA A 281 -7.36 19.84 3.92
CA ALA A 281 -6.36 19.35 4.85
C ALA A 281 -5.30 18.48 4.15
N SER A 282 -5.71 17.59 3.24
CA SER A 282 -4.81 16.76 2.45
C SER A 282 -3.93 17.61 1.52
N ALA A 283 -4.51 18.63 0.88
CA ALA A 283 -3.76 19.56 0.03
C ALA A 283 -2.70 20.34 0.82
N LEU A 284 -3.04 20.78 2.03
CA LEU A 284 -2.11 21.55 2.90
C LEU A 284 -1.02 20.67 3.53
N SER A 285 -1.29 19.38 3.78
CA SER A 285 -0.30 18.44 4.32
C SER A 285 0.57 17.79 3.24
N SER A 286 0.13 17.75 1.97
CA SER A 286 0.87 17.11 0.88
C SER A 286 2.27 17.68 0.62
N PRO A 287 2.57 19.01 0.74
CA PRO A 287 3.93 19.51 0.61
C PRO A 287 4.89 18.93 1.64
N PHE A 288 4.40 18.65 2.85
CA PHE A 288 5.20 17.97 3.87
C PHE A 288 5.56 16.53 3.46
N MET A 289 4.61 15.77 2.90
CA MET A 289 4.89 14.42 2.39
C MET A 289 5.90 14.43 1.25
N LEU A 290 5.75 15.34 0.28
CA LEU A 290 6.69 15.51 -0.83
C LEU A 290 8.08 15.92 -0.35
N GLY A 291 8.14 16.90 0.55
CA GLY A 291 9.39 17.37 1.19
C GLY A 291 10.09 16.23 1.93
N SER A 292 9.35 15.38 2.65
CA SER A 292 9.91 14.24 3.35
C SER A 292 10.51 13.21 2.37
N MET A 293 9.84 12.91 1.25
CA MET A 293 10.38 11.99 0.23
C MET A 293 11.72 12.47 -0.33
N ILE A 294 11.87 13.78 -0.55
CA ILE A 294 13.13 14.38 -1.03
C ILE A 294 14.19 14.39 0.08
N ALA A 295 13.80 14.69 1.32
CA ALA A 295 14.73 14.83 2.43
C ALA A 295 15.28 13.48 2.96
N VAL A 296 14.49 12.40 2.90
CA VAL A 296 14.84 11.07 3.45
C VAL A 296 16.20 10.57 2.96
N PRO A 297 16.56 10.54 1.67
CA PRO A 297 17.87 10.06 1.22
C PRO A 297 19.04 10.86 1.80
N PHE A 298 18.89 12.18 1.96
CA PHE A 298 19.92 13.04 2.55
C PHE A 298 20.05 12.83 4.06
N MET A 299 18.94 12.68 4.75
CA MET A 299 18.91 12.40 6.18
C MET A 299 19.43 11.00 6.50
N CYS A 300 19.11 9.99 5.67
CA CYS A 300 19.64 8.65 5.80
C CYS A 300 21.16 8.58 5.73
N LYS A 301 21.79 9.39 4.87
CA LYS A 301 23.27 9.46 4.78
C LYS A 301 23.92 9.96 6.08
N LYS A 302 23.24 10.84 6.84
CA LYS A 302 23.77 11.42 8.09
C LYS A 302 23.42 10.59 9.32
N LEU A 303 22.20 10.08 9.40
CA LEU A 303 21.66 9.46 10.62
C LEU A 303 21.65 7.90 10.54
N GLY A 304 21.66 7.35 9.33
CA GLY A 304 21.37 5.94 9.07
C GLY A 304 19.85 5.65 9.05
N LEU A 305 19.47 4.55 8.41
CA LEU A 305 18.07 4.16 8.20
C LEU A 305 17.30 3.97 9.51
N GLU A 306 17.87 3.21 10.45
CA GLU A 306 17.20 2.86 11.71
C GLU A 306 16.94 4.09 12.60
N LYS A 307 17.96 4.93 12.80
CA LYS A 307 17.84 6.12 13.67
C LYS A 307 16.83 7.10 13.09
N LEU A 308 16.88 7.34 11.76
CA LEU A 308 15.93 8.22 11.09
C LEU A 308 14.50 7.70 11.23
N LEU A 309 14.28 6.39 11.03
CA LEU A 309 12.97 5.76 11.19
C LEU A 309 12.45 5.92 12.63
N ARG A 310 13.30 5.66 13.63
CA ARG A 310 12.92 5.84 15.05
C ARG A 310 12.54 7.28 15.39
N TYR A 311 13.28 8.26 14.91
CA TYR A 311 12.94 9.68 15.13
C TYR A 311 11.64 10.06 14.42
N ALA A 312 11.45 9.65 13.17
CA ALA A 312 10.22 9.92 12.42
C ALA A 312 8.98 9.34 13.14
N LEU A 313 9.05 8.08 13.57
CA LEU A 313 7.96 7.44 14.30
C LEU A 313 7.67 8.12 15.65
N LEU A 314 8.71 8.50 16.41
CA LEU A 314 8.52 9.19 17.69
C LEU A 314 7.86 10.55 17.48
N ILE A 315 8.37 11.35 16.56
CA ILE A 315 7.83 12.70 16.25
C ILE A 315 6.37 12.57 15.79
N GLY A 316 6.09 11.67 14.85
CA GLY A 316 4.73 11.44 14.36
C GLY A 316 3.77 11.01 15.46
N GLY A 317 4.18 10.07 16.31
CA GLY A 317 3.39 9.62 17.45
C GLY A 317 3.11 10.72 18.48
N VAL A 318 4.12 11.53 18.79
CA VAL A 318 3.96 12.68 19.71
C VAL A 318 3.02 13.73 19.13
N ILE A 319 3.14 14.08 17.85
CA ILE A 319 2.24 15.04 17.18
C ILE A 319 0.79 14.54 17.23
N CYS A 320 0.54 13.28 16.88
CA CYS A 320 -0.82 12.73 16.94
C CYS A 320 -1.34 12.67 18.39
N THR A 321 -0.51 12.32 19.38
CA THR A 321 -0.91 12.33 20.78
C THR A 321 -1.22 13.75 21.28
N ALA A 322 -0.44 14.74 20.88
CA ALA A 322 -0.69 16.15 21.19
C ALA A 322 -2.02 16.63 20.58
N LEU A 323 -2.31 16.25 19.32
CA LEU A 323 -3.59 16.56 18.68
C LEU A 323 -4.76 15.95 19.47
N PHE A 324 -4.63 14.70 19.97
CA PHE A 324 -5.65 14.11 20.83
C PHE A 324 -5.82 14.91 22.12
N GLY A 325 -4.72 15.33 22.75
CA GLY A 325 -4.75 16.22 23.92
C GLY A 325 -5.48 17.56 23.63
N MET A 326 -5.28 18.16 22.46
CA MET A 326 -6.03 19.35 22.03
C MET A 326 -7.54 19.08 21.96
N HIS A 327 -7.94 17.92 21.40
CA HIS A 327 -9.37 17.51 21.35
C HIS A 327 -10.03 17.29 22.72
N LEU A 328 -9.25 17.09 23.78
CA LEU A 328 -9.77 17.00 25.14
C LEU A 328 -10.04 18.37 25.80
N ILE A 329 -9.31 19.40 25.33
CA ILE A 329 -9.32 20.74 25.95
C ILE A 329 -10.21 21.71 25.18
N MET A 330 -10.28 21.55 23.84
CA MET A 330 -10.96 22.49 22.95
C MET A 330 -11.57 21.78 21.74
N ASP A 331 -12.55 22.42 21.11
CA ASP A 331 -13.06 21.99 19.81
C ASP A 331 -12.08 22.41 18.71
N VAL A 332 -11.40 21.40 18.14
CA VAL A 332 -10.38 21.63 17.12
C VAL A 332 -11.07 21.82 15.76
N PRO A 333 -10.80 22.94 15.05
CA PRO A 333 -11.36 23.17 13.72
C PRO A 333 -10.96 22.06 12.72
N PRO A 334 -11.84 21.70 11.76
CA PRO A 334 -11.61 20.58 10.85
C PRO A 334 -10.31 20.66 10.05
N LEU A 335 -9.94 21.85 9.62
CA LEU A 335 -8.71 22.09 8.87
C LEU A 335 -7.46 21.91 9.75
N VAL A 336 -7.48 22.45 10.97
CA VAL A 336 -6.38 22.30 11.94
C VAL A 336 -6.19 20.82 12.32
N HIS A 337 -7.31 20.12 12.60
CA HIS A 337 -7.30 18.67 12.83
C HIS A 337 -6.61 17.93 11.68
N GLY A 338 -7.04 18.17 10.45
CA GLY A 338 -6.53 17.43 9.29
C GLY A 338 -5.07 17.74 8.97
N VAL A 339 -4.64 18.99 9.09
CA VAL A 339 -3.24 19.37 8.85
C VAL A 339 -2.32 18.75 9.90
N ILE A 340 -2.64 18.86 11.18
CA ILE A 340 -1.81 18.30 12.26
C ILE A 340 -1.78 16.77 12.16
N LEU A 341 -2.94 16.12 11.93
CA LEU A 341 -3.01 14.67 11.72
C LEU A 341 -2.21 14.25 10.49
N GLY A 342 -2.33 14.99 9.38
CA GLY A 342 -1.61 14.71 8.14
C GLY A 342 -0.10 14.84 8.29
N VAL A 343 0.38 15.81 9.05
CA VAL A 343 1.82 15.94 9.39
C VAL A 343 2.26 14.79 10.30
N GLY A 344 1.52 14.49 11.35
CA GLY A 344 1.87 13.41 12.29
C GLY A 344 1.92 12.03 11.62
N THR A 345 0.89 11.67 10.86
CA THR A 345 0.87 10.44 10.08
C THR A 345 1.87 10.46 8.93
N GLY A 346 2.14 11.64 8.34
CA GLY A 346 3.15 11.83 7.32
C GLY A 346 4.56 11.45 7.79
N PHE A 347 4.93 11.80 9.03
CA PHE A 347 6.17 11.31 9.66
C PHE A 347 6.19 9.77 9.76
N ALA A 348 5.08 9.13 10.09
CA ALA A 348 5.00 7.68 10.11
C ALA A 348 5.13 7.07 8.69
N MET A 349 4.60 7.72 7.65
CA MET A 349 4.73 7.28 6.26
C MET A 349 6.18 7.30 5.75
N VAL A 350 7.05 8.17 6.29
CA VAL A 350 8.50 8.15 6.02
C VAL A 350 9.10 6.78 6.32
N SER A 351 8.60 6.08 7.34
CA SER A 351 9.08 4.75 7.71
C SER A 351 8.81 3.68 6.63
N ILE A 352 7.72 3.82 5.87
CA ILE A 352 7.37 2.91 4.77
C ILE A 352 8.41 2.95 3.65
N GLN A 353 9.01 4.11 3.41
CA GLN A 353 10.06 4.24 2.40
C GLN A 353 11.35 3.54 2.83
N MET A 354 11.64 3.53 4.13
CA MET A 354 12.88 2.99 4.69
C MET A 354 12.80 1.50 5.05
N GLN A 355 11.58 0.97 5.28
CA GLN A 355 11.40 -0.41 5.75
C GLN A 355 12.06 -1.46 4.84
N TRP A 356 12.04 -1.26 3.52
CA TRP A 356 12.62 -2.21 2.57
C TRP A 356 14.15 -2.31 2.68
N GLY A 357 14.82 -1.20 2.97
CA GLY A 357 16.25 -1.20 3.28
C GLY A 357 16.56 -1.99 4.56
N LEU A 358 15.71 -1.83 5.58
CA LEU A 358 15.85 -2.57 6.84
C LEU A 358 15.49 -4.06 6.71
N VAL A 359 14.57 -4.42 5.79
CA VAL A 359 14.32 -5.83 5.44
C VAL A 359 15.58 -6.46 4.85
N GLY A 360 16.27 -5.77 3.94
CA GLY A 360 17.57 -6.21 3.41
C GLY A 360 18.61 -6.42 4.52
N GLU A 361 18.69 -5.48 5.48
CA GLU A 361 19.59 -5.61 6.64
C GLU A 361 19.23 -6.79 7.55
N ALA A 362 17.94 -7.07 7.75
CA ALA A 362 17.47 -8.23 8.50
C ALA A 362 17.77 -9.56 7.79
N ILE A 363 17.77 -9.58 6.44
CA ILE A 363 18.21 -10.75 5.66
C ILE A 363 19.71 -11.01 5.87
N ASP A 364 20.53 -9.96 5.75
CA ASP A 364 21.97 -10.07 5.99
C ASP A 364 22.28 -10.50 7.43
N TYR A 365 21.53 -9.99 8.41
CA TYR A 365 21.64 -10.41 9.81
C TYR A 365 21.22 -11.87 10.01
N ASN A 366 20.17 -12.34 9.32
CA ASN A 366 19.78 -13.74 9.36
C ASN A 366 20.89 -14.66 8.84
N GLU A 367 21.52 -14.31 7.73
CA GLU A 367 22.66 -15.05 7.19
C GLU A 367 23.85 -15.04 8.15
N PHE A 368 24.09 -13.91 8.83
CA PHE A 368 25.16 -13.80 9.83
C PHE A 368 24.94 -14.75 11.01
N VAL A 369 23.70 -14.87 11.52
CA VAL A 369 23.35 -15.65 12.72
C VAL A 369 23.12 -17.14 12.41
N THR A 370 22.47 -17.45 11.28
CA THR A 370 22.04 -18.81 10.96
C THR A 370 22.93 -19.51 9.93
N GLY A 371 23.76 -18.74 9.21
CA GLY A 371 24.54 -19.25 8.07
C GLY A 371 23.69 -19.48 6.81
N LYS A 372 22.38 -19.24 6.86
CA LYS A 372 21.45 -19.43 5.73
C LYS A 372 20.89 -18.10 5.27
N ARG A 373 20.98 -17.87 3.96
CA ARG A 373 20.38 -16.70 3.30
C ARG A 373 18.97 -17.03 2.86
N THR A 374 17.96 -16.66 3.65
CA THR A 374 16.54 -16.99 3.42
C THR A 374 15.76 -15.74 2.98
N GLU A 375 16.13 -15.16 1.83
CA GLU A 375 15.54 -13.92 1.32
C GLU A 375 14.02 -14.05 1.10
N GLY A 376 13.60 -15.08 0.38
CA GLY A 376 12.19 -15.31 0.05
C GLY A 376 11.30 -15.49 1.28
N SER A 377 11.77 -16.25 2.29
CA SER A 377 11.02 -16.46 3.54
C SER A 377 10.86 -15.18 4.34
N ILE A 378 11.91 -14.37 4.46
CA ILE A 378 11.88 -13.09 5.21
C ILE A 378 10.98 -12.09 4.48
N TYR A 379 11.14 -11.94 3.17
CA TYR A 379 10.35 -11.02 2.37
C TYR A 379 8.86 -11.40 2.36
N GLY A 380 8.56 -12.68 2.15
CA GLY A 380 7.19 -13.20 2.14
C GLY A 380 6.50 -13.06 3.49
N THR A 381 7.20 -13.38 4.59
CA THR A 381 6.65 -13.25 5.95
C THR A 381 6.44 -11.79 6.33
N PHE A 382 7.33 -10.87 5.92
CA PHE A 382 7.13 -9.44 6.13
C PHE A 382 5.89 -8.92 5.37
N ASN A 383 5.68 -9.35 4.12
CA ASN A 383 4.48 -9.02 3.38
C ASN A 383 3.21 -9.59 4.05
N LEU A 384 3.27 -10.81 4.58
CA LEU A 384 2.16 -11.39 5.35
C LEU A 384 1.86 -10.55 6.60
N ALA A 385 2.88 -10.11 7.35
CA ALA A 385 2.70 -9.23 8.50
C ALA A 385 2.01 -7.91 8.10
N ARG A 386 2.40 -7.30 6.99
CA ARG A 386 1.74 -6.10 6.45
C ARG A 386 0.28 -6.37 6.07
N ARG A 387 -0.01 -7.51 5.43
CA ARG A 387 -1.39 -7.92 5.09
C ARG A 387 -2.26 -8.12 6.32
N ILE A 388 -1.73 -8.72 7.39
CA ILE A 388 -2.41 -8.83 8.68
C ILE A 388 -2.76 -7.43 9.21
N GLY A 389 -1.80 -6.49 9.18
CA GLY A 389 -2.05 -5.11 9.58
C GLY A 389 -3.15 -4.42 8.75
N GLN A 390 -3.16 -4.61 7.43
CA GLN A 390 -4.22 -4.10 6.55
C GLN A 390 -5.60 -4.65 6.93
N THR A 391 -5.69 -5.96 7.16
CA THR A 391 -6.94 -6.63 7.55
C THR A 391 -7.46 -6.10 8.88
N ILE A 392 -6.56 -5.95 9.87
CA ILE A 392 -6.91 -5.38 11.17
C ILE A 392 -7.40 -3.94 10.98
N GLY A 393 -6.67 -3.10 10.24
CA GLY A 393 -7.03 -1.69 10.02
C GLY A 393 -8.39 -1.52 9.37
N LEU A 394 -8.65 -2.23 8.28
CA LEU A 394 -9.93 -2.17 7.58
C LEU A 394 -11.07 -2.83 8.36
N GLY A 395 -10.88 -4.06 8.84
CA GLY A 395 -11.92 -4.81 9.55
C GLY A 395 -12.28 -4.16 10.87
N PHE A 396 -11.26 -3.82 11.69
CA PHE A 396 -11.48 -3.19 12.98
C PHE A 396 -12.20 -1.84 12.86
N SER A 397 -11.98 -1.07 11.78
CA SER A 397 -12.68 0.20 11.60
C SER A 397 -14.20 0.06 11.59
N PHE A 398 -14.76 -0.99 10.99
CA PHE A 398 -16.21 -1.23 10.96
C PHE A 398 -16.76 -1.66 12.31
N LEU A 399 -16.05 -2.54 13.03
CA LEU A 399 -16.43 -2.91 14.39
C LEU A 399 -16.36 -1.72 15.34
N ALA A 400 -15.34 -0.88 15.19
CA ALA A 400 -15.16 0.31 15.98
C ALA A 400 -16.27 1.33 15.75
N LEU A 401 -16.75 1.51 14.50
CA LEU A 401 -17.91 2.35 14.19
C LEU A 401 -19.18 1.86 14.90
N ASP A 402 -19.41 0.54 14.94
CA ASP A 402 -20.52 -0.06 15.67
C ASP A 402 -20.39 0.17 17.19
N TRP A 403 -19.19 -0.03 17.75
CA TRP A 403 -18.94 0.16 19.18
C TRP A 403 -19.10 1.60 19.65
N ILE A 404 -18.73 2.58 18.84
CA ILE A 404 -18.97 4.01 19.19
C ILE A 404 -20.40 4.44 18.95
N GLY A 405 -21.27 3.56 18.43
CA GLY A 405 -22.68 3.83 18.17
C GLY A 405 -22.92 4.75 16.98
N TYR A 406 -22.08 4.68 15.93
CA TYR A 406 -22.24 5.48 14.72
C TYR A 406 -23.54 5.14 13.98
N GLN A 407 -24.34 6.15 13.65
CA GLN A 407 -25.58 6.02 12.88
C GLN A 407 -25.50 6.88 11.59
N PRO A 408 -25.41 6.25 10.40
CA PRO A 408 -25.18 6.95 9.15
C PRO A 408 -26.21 8.03 8.76
N LYS A 409 -27.44 7.88 9.25
CA LYS A 409 -28.57 8.76 8.87
C LYS A 409 -28.85 9.90 9.83
N LEU A 410 -28.10 10.01 10.93
CA LEU A 410 -28.26 11.09 11.89
C LEU A 410 -27.43 12.30 11.45
N GLU A 411 -28.07 13.47 11.32
CA GLU A 411 -27.39 14.74 11.05
C GLU A 411 -26.45 15.14 12.20
N VAL A 412 -26.81 14.84 13.43
CA VAL A 412 -25.99 15.12 14.61
C VAL A 412 -25.78 13.83 15.41
N GLN A 413 -24.54 13.40 15.51
CA GLN A 413 -24.14 12.22 16.28
C GLN A 413 -24.14 12.51 17.79
N SER A 414 -24.29 11.46 18.61
CA SER A 414 -24.19 11.60 20.06
C SER A 414 -22.79 12.09 20.50
N THR A 415 -22.71 12.77 21.64
CA THR A 415 -21.43 13.23 22.21
C THR A 415 -20.46 12.07 22.44
N GLY A 416 -20.96 10.88 22.82
CA GLY A 416 -20.15 9.68 22.96
C GLY A 416 -19.59 9.18 21.62
N THR A 417 -20.40 9.21 20.55
CA THR A 417 -19.97 8.86 19.20
C THR A 417 -18.92 9.82 18.68
N ILE A 418 -19.11 11.13 18.88
CA ILE A 418 -18.13 12.18 18.49
C ILE A 418 -16.80 11.95 19.21
N PHE A 419 -16.83 11.67 20.51
CA PHE A 419 -15.62 11.36 21.28
C PHE A 419 -14.98 10.06 20.80
N GLY A 420 -15.77 9.04 20.47
CA GLY A 420 -15.29 7.81 19.84
C GLY A 420 -14.55 8.05 18.54
N PHE A 421 -15.04 8.94 17.68
CA PHE A 421 -14.32 9.34 16.47
C PHE A 421 -12.97 10.00 16.75
N LYS A 422 -12.87 10.87 17.77
CA LYS A 422 -11.61 11.48 18.19
C LYS A 422 -10.58 10.41 18.63
N ILE A 423 -11.03 9.36 19.33
CA ILE A 423 -10.19 8.22 19.69
C ILE A 423 -9.76 7.44 18.45
N LEU A 424 -10.69 7.07 17.59
CA LEU A 424 -10.40 6.23 16.40
C LEU A 424 -9.53 6.92 15.35
N CYS A 425 -9.76 8.22 15.12
CA CYS A 425 -9.00 8.99 14.14
C CYS A 425 -7.63 9.43 14.62
N VAL A 426 -7.46 9.65 15.91
CA VAL A 426 -6.25 10.32 16.43
C VAL A 426 -5.48 9.45 17.41
N LEU A 427 -6.12 8.99 18.49
CA LEU A 427 -5.43 8.25 19.56
C LEU A 427 -4.97 6.85 19.09
N ILE A 428 -5.85 6.09 18.47
CA ILE A 428 -5.50 4.73 17.99
C ILE A 428 -4.36 4.77 16.97
N PRO A 429 -4.38 5.60 15.91
CA PRO A 429 -3.22 5.80 15.05
C PRO A 429 -1.95 6.19 15.79
N ALA A 430 -2.03 7.12 16.75
CA ALA A 430 -0.88 7.51 17.57
C ALA A 430 -0.27 6.34 18.33
N LEU A 431 -1.10 5.48 18.94
CA LEU A 431 -0.66 4.28 19.66
C LEU A 431 0.05 3.27 18.74
N PHE A 432 -0.46 3.05 17.53
CA PHE A 432 0.20 2.18 16.56
C PHE A 432 1.54 2.76 16.08
N ILE A 433 1.63 4.08 15.85
CA ILE A 433 2.90 4.74 15.51
C ILE A 433 3.91 4.57 16.65
N LEU A 434 3.50 4.82 17.89
CA LEU A 434 4.36 4.66 19.08
C LEU A 434 4.69 3.18 19.34
N GLY A 435 3.79 2.24 19.08
CA GLY A 435 4.05 0.81 19.13
C GLY A 435 5.13 0.37 18.13
N SER A 436 5.07 0.90 16.93
CA SER A 436 6.10 0.71 15.92
C SER A 436 7.46 1.30 16.35
N TRP A 437 7.46 2.51 16.93
CA TRP A 437 8.65 3.11 17.51
C TRP A 437 9.24 2.23 18.64
N ALA A 438 8.38 1.72 19.52
CA ALA A 438 8.78 0.84 20.61
C ALA A 438 9.42 -0.46 20.10
N ALA A 439 8.90 -1.05 19.01
CA ALA A 439 9.49 -2.21 18.37
C ALA A 439 10.94 -1.94 17.93
N PHE A 440 11.21 -0.81 17.28
CA PHE A 440 12.56 -0.44 16.88
C PHE A 440 13.46 0.01 18.05
N LYS A 441 12.89 0.48 19.14
CA LYS A 441 13.67 0.86 20.32
C LYS A 441 14.07 -0.33 21.18
N PHE A 442 13.17 -1.31 21.37
CA PHE A 442 13.35 -2.38 22.37
C PHE A 442 13.55 -3.76 21.77
N VAL A 443 13.07 -4.02 20.56
CA VAL A 443 13.17 -5.34 19.92
C VAL A 443 14.27 -5.38 18.87
N TRP A 444 14.46 -4.31 18.08
CA TRP A 444 15.54 -4.23 17.09
C TRP A 444 16.92 -4.34 17.76
N ASN A 445 17.77 -5.22 17.26
CA ASN A 445 19.04 -5.55 17.89
C ASN A 445 20.27 -5.40 16.98
N ILE A 446 20.13 -4.88 15.75
CA ILE A 446 21.28 -4.66 14.86
C ILE A 446 21.94 -3.34 15.26
N THR A 447 22.99 -3.44 16.10
CA THR A 447 23.80 -2.30 16.54
C THR A 447 24.90 -1.97 15.51
N PRO A 448 25.58 -0.80 15.62
CA PRO A 448 26.71 -0.47 14.77
C PRO A 448 27.83 -1.54 14.80
N GLU A 449 28.11 -2.10 15.97
CA GLU A 449 29.11 -3.15 16.15
C GLU A 449 28.73 -4.44 15.41
N ILE A 450 27.43 -4.80 15.42
CA ILE A 450 26.93 -5.96 14.67
C ILE A 450 27.02 -5.69 13.16
N ARG A 451 26.74 -4.45 12.69
CA ARG A 451 26.92 -4.07 11.29
C ARG A 451 28.37 -4.20 10.83
N GLU A 452 29.32 -3.76 11.64
CA GLU A 452 30.76 -3.91 11.37
C GLU A 452 31.16 -5.38 11.31
N ALA A 453 30.68 -6.20 12.25
CA ALA A 453 30.95 -7.64 12.27
C ALA A 453 30.36 -8.36 11.03
N MET A 454 29.14 -7.99 10.62
CA MET A 454 28.51 -8.51 9.39
C MET A 454 29.33 -8.13 8.15
N ALA A 455 29.79 -6.88 8.06
CA ALA A 455 30.60 -6.39 6.95
C ALA A 455 31.97 -7.11 6.88
N ALA A 456 32.63 -7.29 8.01
CA ALA A 456 33.92 -8.00 8.11
C ALA A 456 33.78 -9.47 7.67
N LYS A 457 32.72 -10.17 8.11
CA LYS A 457 32.47 -11.57 7.71
C LYS A 457 32.22 -11.67 6.20
N LYS A 458 31.48 -10.73 5.62
CA LYS A 458 31.16 -10.70 4.18
C LYS A 458 32.42 -10.43 3.32
N LEU A 459 33.32 -9.59 3.81
CA LEU A 459 34.62 -9.35 3.16
C LEU A 459 35.54 -10.59 3.23
N ALA A 460 35.59 -11.27 4.37
CA ALA A 460 36.35 -12.48 4.52
C ALA A 460 35.88 -13.63 3.61
N GLN A 461 34.55 -13.77 3.45
CA GLN A 461 33.97 -14.76 2.52
C GLN A 461 34.34 -14.46 1.07
N LYS A 462 34.25 -13.19 0.63
CA LYS A 462 34.66 -12.79 -0.72
C LYS A 462 36.15 -12.99 -0.99
N GLY A 463 37.00 -12.76 0.00
CA GLY A 463 38.43 -13.02 -0.12
C GLY A 463 38.76 -14.52 -0.30
N ALA A 464 38.07 -15.38 0.48
CA ALA A 464 38.23 -16.83 0.36
C ALA A 464 37.69 -17.38 -0.99
N GLU A 465 36.61 -16.82 -1.53
CA GLU A 465 36.09 -17.19 -2.85
C GLU A 465 37.00 -16.74 -4.00
N ALA A 466 37.69 -15.62 -3.86
CA ALA A 466 38.67 -15.14 -4.84
C ALA A 466 39.94 -16.02 -4.85
N GLU A 467 40.40 -16.49 -3.68
CA GLU A 467 41.54 -17.41 -3.59
C GLU A 467 41.28 -18.83 -4.12
N VAL A 468 40.03 -19.27 -4.17
CA VAL A 468 39.60 -20.59 -4.70
C VAL A 468 39.44 -20.54 -6.23
N THR A 469 39.30 -19.35 -6.81
CA THR A 469 39.13 -19.16 -8.27
C THR A 469 40.41 -18.82 -9.01
N GLU A 470 41.52 -18.58 -8.31
CA GLU A 470 42.90 -18.54 -8.83
C GLU A 470 43.54 -19.93 -8.70
#